data_a2c1790c7c4cd39a517cb9182da19221
#
_entry.id   a2c1790c7c4cd39a517cb9182da19221
#
_cell.length_a   1.000
_cell.length_b   1.000
_cell.length_c   1.000
_cell.angle_alpha   90.00
_cell.angle_beta   90.00
_cell.angle_gamma   90.00
#
_symmetry.space_group_name_H-M   'P 1'
#
loop_
_entity.id
_entity.type
_entity.pdbx_description
1 polymer ?
#
loop_
_entity_poly.entity_id
_entity_poly.type
_entity_poly.pdbx_seq_one_letter_code
_entity_poly.pdbx_strand_id
1 'polypeptide(L)'
;MIVGVPCEIKAEEHRVGLLPSVVYQLAERGHRVLVETGAGAGSGYPDADYAKAGAEIHDTHEAIFAEADLIVKVKEPQPEETSLLREGQILFTYLHLAPVPGVLLGKVVVLGGGVSGINAARMAAGLGADVTILEVDVERMRFLDITLHTAHTLYSDHAHLMELLPNVDLLIGAVLVPGAKAPKLITREMLRAMRPGSVVEDIAIDQGGCAETSRPTTHN
;
A
#
# COMPACT_ATOMS: atom_id res chain seq x y z
N MET A 1 17.55 -6.04 -3.72
CA MET A 1 16.71 -4.89 -3.29
C MET A 1 17.32 -4.31 -2.03
N ILE A 2 17.32 -3.01 -1.91
CA ILE A 2 17.79 -2.30 -0.71
C ILE A 2 16.54 -1.88 0.10
N VAL A 3 16.45 -2.36 1.33
CA VAL A 3 15.33 -2.08 2.25
C VAL A 3 15.79 -1.07 3.29
N GLY A 4 15.10 0.04 3.40
CA GLY A 4 15.41 1.10 4.36
C GLY A 4 14.41 1.13 5.51
N VAL A 5 14.94 1.24 6.73
CA VAL A 5 14.15 1.35 7.97
C VAL A 5 14.58 2.65 8.68
N PRO A 6 13.91 3.77 8.39
CA PRO A 6 14.18 5.02 9.07
C PRO A 6 13.61 5.03 10.48
N CYS A 7 14.06 5.96 11.31
CA CYS A 7 13.40 6.29 12.57
C CYS A 7 11.99 6.83 12.29
N GLU A 8 11.06 6.55 13.20
CA GLU A 8 9.77 7.23 13.19
C GLU A 8 9.92 8.65 13.75
N ILE A 9 9.49 9.64 12.97
CA ILE A 9 9.56 11.06 13.38
C ILE A 9 8.23 11.61 13.87
N LYS A 10 7.14 10.83 13.73
CA LYS A 10 5.83 11.22 14.24
C LYS A 10 5.83 11.23 15.78
N ALA A 11 5.30 12.28 16.38
CA ALA A 11 5.20 12.41 17.83
C ALA A 11 4.53 11.17 18.46
N GLU A 12 5.07 10.70 19.60
CA GLU A 12 4.59 9.54 20.35
C GLU A 12 4.69 8.18 19.61
N GLU A 13 5.36 8.09 18.45
CA GLU A 13 5.63 6.83 17.79
C GLU A 13 7.02 6.31 18.17
N HIS A 14 7.07 5.17 18.85
CA HIS A 14 8.29 4.55 19.37
C HIS A 14 8.54 3.15 18.77
N ARG A 15 7.65 2.69 17.89
CA ARG A 15 7.80 1.40 17.21
C ARG A 15 8.73 1.54 16.02
N VAL A 16 9.25 0.40 15.55
CA VAL A 16 10.12 0.31 14.36
C VAL A 16 9.45 -0.53 13.28
N GLY A 17 9.69 -0.20 12.02
CA GLY A 17 9.09 -0.86 10.87
C GLY A 17 9.48 -2.34 10.73
N LEU A 18 10.73 -2.70 11.06
CA LEU A 18 11.22 -4.07 11.02
C LEU A 18 11.96 -4.43 12.30
N LEU A 19 11.75 -5.65 12.81
CA LEU A 19 12.52 -6.22 13.94
C LEU A 19 13.82 -6.85 13.43
N PRO A 20 14.87 -6.98 14.29
CA PRO A 20 16.13 -7.64 13.91
C PRO A 20 15.97 -9.05 13.36
N SER A 21 14.98 -9.81 13.84
CA SER A 21 14.67 -11.15 13.31
C SER A 21 14.20 -11.16 11.86
N VAL A 22 13.49 -10.12 11.44
CA VAL A 22 13.04 -9.96 10.05
C VAL A 22 14.18 -9.45 9.17
N VAL A 23 15.01 -8.54 9.70
CA VAL A 23 16.25 -8.07 9.05
C VAL A 23 17.15 -9.25 8.72
N TYR A 24 17.38 -10.14 9.68
CA TYR A 24 18.17 -11.37 9.47
C TYR A 24 17.63 -12.21 8.30
N GLN A 25 16.30 -12.41 8.24
CA GLN A 25 15.68 -13.18 7.15
C GLN A 25 15.83 -12.50 5.79
N LEU A 26 15.79 -11.17 5.73
CA LEU A 26 16.01 -10.42 4.50
C LEU A 26 17.46 -10.50 4.04
N ALA A 27 18.40 -10.34 4.97
CA ALA A 27 19.84 -10.44 4.70
C ALA A 27 20.23 -11.84 4.18
N GLU A 28 19.69 -12.91 4.79
CA GLU A 28 19.88 -14.31 4.34
C GLU A 28 19.36 -14.55 2.92
N ARG A 29 18.37 -13.75 2.46
CA ARG A 29 17.84 -13.82 1.10
C ARG A 29 18.57 -12.90 0.11
N GLY A 30 19.68 -12.29 0.54
CA GLY A 30 20.52 -11.45 -0.32
C GLY A 30 20.01 -10.01 -0.47
N HIS A 31 19.11 -9.53 0.40
CA HIS A 31 18.71 -8.14 0.45
C HIS A 31 19.67 -7.36 1.35
N ARG A 32 20.02 -6.13 0.95
CA ARG A 32 20.67 -5.18 1.86
C ARG A 32 19.61 -4.50 2.70
N VAL A 33 19.85 -4.38 3.99
CA VAL A 33 18.92 -3.69 4.91
C VAL A 33 19.67 -2.54 5.57
N LEU A 34 19.20 -1.32 5.33
CA LEU A 34 19.72 -0.10 5.93
C LEU A 34 18.81 0.26 7.10
N VAL A 35 19.39 0.49 8.27
CA VAL A 35 18.64 0.89 9.47
C VAL A 35 19.22 2.19 9.99
N GLU A 36 18.37 3.16 10.26
CA GLU A 36 18.81 4.43 10.85
C GLU A 36 19.22 4.21 12.32
N THR A 37 20.30 4.83 12.72
CA THR A 37 20.79 4.83 14.11
C THR A 37 19.66 5.17 15.07
N GLY A 38 19.42 4.28 16.05
CA GLY A 38 18.38 4.45 17.06
C GLY A 38 16.97 4.05 16.65
N ALA A 39 16.72 3.64 15.39
CA ALA A 39 15.38 3.32 14.90
C ALA A 39 14.64 2.27 15.75
N GLY A 40 15.36 1.28 16.30
CA GLY A 40 14.79 0.23 17.15
C GLY A 40 14.76 0.54 18.64
N ALA A 41 15.37 1.64 19.08
CA ALA A 41 15.60 1.92 20.51
C ALA A 41 14.28 2.00 21.31
N GLY A 42 13.26 2.65 20.76
CA GLY A 42 11.94 2.76 21.39
C GLY A 42 11.20 1.42 21.50
N SER A 43 11.56 0.43 20.69
CA SER A 43 11.04 -0.94 20.71
C SER A 43 11.94 -1.91 21.51
N GLY A 44 13.01 -1.40 22.15
CA GLY A 44 13.93 -2.19 22.97
C GLY A 44 15.04 -2.92 22.19
N TYR A 45 15.26 -2.55 20.93
CA TYR A 45 16.29 -3.12 20.06
C TYR A 45 17.39 -2.10 19.77
N PRO A 46 18.60 -2.23 20.35
CA PRO A 46 19.73 -1.37 20.04
C PRO A 46 20.30 -1.65 18.66
N ASP A 47 21.03 -0.70 18.08
CA ASP A 47 21.66 -0.81 16.76
C ASP A 47 22.55 -2.05 16.61
N ALA A 48 23.20 -2.47 17.72
CA ALA A 48 24.02 -3.67 17.75
C ALA A 48 23.25 -4.96 17.40
N ASP A 49 21.96 -5.03 17.70
CA ASP A 49 21.14 -6.19 17.38
C ASP A 49 20.79 -6.21 15.88
N TYR A 50 20.59 -5.05 15.27
CA TYR A 50 20.42 -4.91 13.83
C TYR A 50 21.71 -5.22 13.06
N ALA A 51 22.85 -4.73 13.53
CA ALA A 51 24.13 -5.04 12.93
C ALA A 51 24.45 -6.54 12.98
N LYS A 52 24.15 -7.23 14.10
CA LYS A 52 24.26 -8.69 14.21
C LYS A 52 23.32 -9.43 13.27
N ALA A 53 22.15 -8.85 12.97
CA ALA A 53 21.18 -9.39 12.03
C ALA A 53 21.57 -9.15 10.56
N GLY A 54 22.68 -8.45 10.30
CA GLY A 54 23.17 -8.18 8.95
C GLY A 54 22.73 -6.84 8.35
N ALA A 55 22.20 -5.92 9.16
CA ALA A 55 21.89 -4.56 8.72
C ALA A 55 23.13 -3.68 8.64
N GLU A 56 23.10 -2.72 7.73
CA GLU A 56 24.00 -1.58 7.66
C GLU A 56 23.37 -0.42 8.45
N ILE A 57 24.08 0.11 9.44
CA ILE A 57 23.59 1.23 10.26
C ILE A 57 23.99 2.55 9.61
N HIS A 58 23.03 3.44 9.45
CA HIS A 58 23.20 4.77 8.84
C HIS A 58 22.83 5.86 9.83
N ASP A 59 23.60 6.96 9.84
CA ASP A 59 23.48 8.01 10.85
C ASP A 59 22.37 9.02 10.54
N THR A 60 21.87 9.06 9.28
CA THR A 60 20.93 10.10 8.85
C THR A 60 19.72 9.55 8.15
N HIS A 61 18.60 10.22 8.36
CA HIS A 61 17.32 9.93 7.75
C HIS A 61 17.39 10.01 6.22
N GLU A 62 18.03 11.06 5.71
CA GLU A 62 18.19 11.31 4.29
C GLU A 62 18.99 10.20 3.59
N ALA A 63 19.99 9.63 4.26
CA ALA A 63 20.80 8.56 3.70
C ALA A 63 19.95 7.29 3.46
N ILE A 64 19.04 6.97 4.38
CA ILE A 64 18.12 5.84 4.21
C ILE A 64 17.21 6.07 3.00
N PHE A 65 16.57 7.24 2.89
CA PHE A 65 15.67 7.55 1.78
C PHE A 65 16.40 7.65 0.44
N ALA A 66 17.62 8.16 0.42
CA ALA A 66 18.40 8.31 -0.81
C ALA A 66 18.84 6.97 -1.43
N GLU A 67 19.07 5.94 -0.62
CA GLU A 67 19.64 4.67 -1.09
C GLU A 67 18.63 3.55 -1.22
N ALA A 68 17.62 3.48 -0.35
CA ALA A 68 16.67 2.38 -0.32
C ALA A 68 15.75 2.32 -1.55
N ASP A 69 15.48 1.09 -2.03
CA ASP A 69 14.45 0.80 -3.04
C ASP A 69 13.06 0.72 -2.39
N LEU A 70 13.02 0.20 -1.16
CA LEU A 70 11.82 0.00 -0.35
C LEU A 70 12.04 0.66 1.02
N ILE A 71 11.18 1.61 1.37
CA ILE A 71 11.13 2.19 2.72
C ILE A 71 10.06 1.46 3.53
N VAL A 72 10.42 0.98 4.73
CA VAL A 72 9.51 0.31 5.65
C VAL A 72 9.35 1.14 6.92
N LYS A 73 8.14 1.61 7.16
CA LYS A 73 7.78 2.46 8.31
C LYS A 73 6.55 1.91 9.03
N VAL A 74 6.35 2.36 10.27
CA VAL A 74 5.10 2.13 11.00
C VAL A 74 4.05 3.16 10.64
N LYS A 75 4.42 4.44 10.60
CA LYS A 75 3.51 5.55 10.31
C LYS A 75 3.69 6.07 8.88
N GLU A 76 2.63 6.71 8.39
CA GLU A 76 2.65 7.44 7.14
C GLU A 76 3.80 8.46 7.08
N PRO A 77 4.37 8.71 5.92
CA PRO A 77 5.42 9.73 5.77
C PRO A 77 4.94 11.08 6.28
N GLN A 78 5.75 11.71 7.10
CA GLN A 78 5.49 13.07 7.57
C GLN A 78 5.88 14.08 6.47
N PRO A 79 5.45 15.35 6.55
CA PRO A 79 5.74 16.35 5.52
C PRO A 79 7.22 16.47 5.16
N GLU A 80 8.11 16.32 6.15
CA GLU A 80 9.56 16.37 5.96
C GLU A 80 10.08 15.18 5.14
N GLU A 81 9.48 14.00 5.32
CA GLU A 81 9.85 12.76 4.64
C GLU A 81 9.31 12.68 3.21
N THR A 82 8.17 13.33 2.93
CA THR A 82 7.57 13.28 1.59
C THR A 82 8.48 13.87 0.53
N SER A 83 9.29 14.87 0.90
CA SER A 83 10.28 15.49 0.01
C SER A 83 11.50 14.61 -0.27
N LEU A 84 11.73 13.58 0.53
CA LEU A 84 12.85 12.63 0.39
C LEU A 84 12.48 11.42 -0.48
N LEU A 85 11.18 11.18 -0.72
CA LEU A 85 10.72 10.08 -1.55
C LEU A 85 11.10 10.29 -3.01
N ARG A 86 11.54 9.21 -3.66
CA ARG A 86 12.00 9.22 -5.05
C ARG A 86 11.02 8.53 -5.98
N GLU A 87 10.99 8.94 -7.23
CA GLU A 87 10.21 8.24 -8.26
C GLU A 87 10.65 6.77 -8.36
N GLY A 88 9.68 5.84 -8.35
CA GLY A 88 9.91 4.40 -8.40
C GLY A 88 10.27 3.77 -7.06
N GLN A 89 10.47 4.55 -6.00
CA GLN A 89 10.69 4.02 -4.66
C GLN A 89 9.41 3.45 -4.08
N ILE A 90 9.50 2.27 -3.44
CA ILE A 90 8.36 1.61 -2.81
C ILE A 90 8.29 2.08 -1.35
N LEU A 91 7.09 2.41 -0.89
CA LEU A 91 6.81 2.71 0.50
C LEU A 91 5.90 1.64 1.09
N PHE A 92 6.34 0.97 2.15
CA PHE A 92 5.55 0.04 2.93
C PHE A 92 5.32 0.63 4.32
N THR A 93 4.09 1.04 4.58
CA THR A 93 3.72 1.70 5.84
C THR A 93 2.26 1.45 6.17
N TYR A 94 1.89 1.65 7.43
CA TYR A 94 0.50 1.77 7.83
C TYR A 94 -0.03 3.13 7.38
N LEU A 95 -0.83 3.11 6.33
CA LEU A 95 -1.68 4.25 6.02
C LEU A 95 -2.83 4.22 7.04
N HIS A 96 -2.82 5.14 7.99
CA HIS A 96 -3.91 5.29 8.95
C HIS A 96 -5.11 5.89 8.22
N LEU A 97 -5.91 5.03 7.60
CA LEU A 97 -7.21 5.39 7.02
C LEU A 97 -8.29 5.51 8.10
N ALA A 98 -7.91 5.29 9.39
CA ALA A 98 -8.82 5.37 10.52
C ALA A 98 -9.40 6.79 10.67
N PRO A 99 -10.68 6.89 11.05
CA PRO A 99 -11.32 8.18 11.25
C PRO A 99 -10.63 8.94 12.40
N VAL A 100 -9.95 10.01 12.03
CA VAL A 100 -9.49 11.02 13.00
C VAL A 100 -10.62 12.04 13.13
N PRO A 101 -11.06 12.42 14.34
CA PRO A 101 -12.08 13.43 14.51
C PRO A 101 -11.77 14.70 13.71
N GLY A 102 -12.68 15.07 12.80
CA GLY A 102 -12.52 16.23 11.92
C GLY A 102 -11.81 15.98 10.60
N VAL A 103 -11.36 14.75 10.31
CA VAL A 103 -10.77 14.35 9.01
C VAL A 103 -11.73 13.41 8.28
N LEU A 104 -11.88 13.60 6.96
CA LEU A 104 -12.66 12.69 6.13
C LEU A 104 -11.97 11.32 6.04
N LEU A 105 -12.78 10.27 5.97
CA LEU A 105 -12.29 8.91 5.75
C LEU A 105 -11.59 8.81 4.40
N GLY A 106 -10.48 8.06 4.34
CA GLY A 106 -9.85 7.69 3.08
C GLY A 106 -10.80 6.86 2.22
N LYS A 107 -10.96 7.21 0.95
CA LYS A 107 -11.85 6.52 0.01
C LYS A 107 -11.11 5.45 -0.76
N VAL A 108 -11.55 4.21 -0.60
CA VAL A 108 -10.98 3.04 -1.26
C VAL A 108 -11.99 2.44 -2.21
N VAL A 109 -11.59 2.27 -3.46
CA VAL A 109 -12.39 1.56 -4.47
C VAL A 109 -11.68 0.27 -4.84
N VAL A 110 -12.41 -0.84 -4.78
CA VAL A 110 -11.93 -2.17 -5.14
C VAL A 110 -12.67 -2.64 -6.39
N LEU A 111 -11.92 -2.95 -7.45
CA LEU A 111 -12.45 -3.51 -8.69
C LEU A 111 -12.44 -5.04 -8.60
N GLY A 112 -13.61 -5.64 -8.55
CA GLY A 112 -13.82 -7.08 -8.42
C GLY A 112 -13.95 -7.55 -6.97
N GLY A 113 -15.07 -8.22 -6.69
CA GLY A 113 -15.43 -8.77 -5.39
C GLY A 113 -14.99 -10.24 -5.18
N GLY A 114 -13.97 -10.70 -5.92
CA GLY A 114 -13.38 -12.05 -5.76
C GLY A 114 -12.66 -12.23 -4.42
N VAL A 115 -11.87 -13.30 -4.29
CA VAL A 115 -11.14 -13.61 -3.04
C VAL A 115 -10.18 -12.49 -2.66
N SER A 116 -9.37 -12.00 -3.61
CA SER A 116 -8.42 -10.91 -3.37
C SER A 116 -9.13 -9.61 -3.04
N GLY A 117 -10.20 -9.27 -3.80
CA GLY A 117 -10.95 -8.03 -3.60
C GLY A 117 -11.66 -7.96 -2.26
N ILE A 118 -12.33 -9.04 -1.82
CA ILE A 118 -12.99 -9.05 -0.50
C ILE A 118 -11.98 -8.93 0.64
N ASN A 119 -10.80 -9.54 0.51
CA ASN A 119 -9.74 -9.41 1.53
C ASN A 119 -9.15 -8.00 1.57
N ALA A 120 -8.89 -7.40 0.40
CA ALA A 120 -8.46 -6.01 0.31
C ALA A 120 -9.49 -5.05 0.92
N ALA A 121 -10.78 -5.24 0.59
CA ALA A 121 -11.87 -4.45 1.15
C ALA A 121 -12.00 -4.60 2.68
N ARG A 122 -11.88 -5.83 3.21
CA ARG A 122 -11.88 -6.08 4.66
C ARG A 122 -10.74 -5.37 5.37
N MET A 123 -9.54 -5.43 4.80
CA MET A 123 -8.37 -4.75 5.37
C MET A 123 -8.57 -3.24 5.37
N ALA A 124 -8.99 -2.65 4.25
CA ALA A 124 -9.23 -1.22 4.13
C ALA A 124 -10.34 -0.76 5.11
N ALA A 125 -11.47 -1.47 5.16
CA ALA A 125 -12.56 -1.16 6.09
C ALA A 125 -12.14 -1.34 7.56
N GLY A 126 -11.35 -2.38 7.87
CA GLY A 126 -10.77 -2.59 9.20
C GLY A 126 -9.81 -1.48 9.63
N LEU A 127 -9.18 -0.79 8.68
CA LEU A 127 -8.38 0.41 8.89
C LEU A 127 -9.23 1.69 8.95
N GLY A 128 -10.55 1.60 8.81
CA GLY A 128 -11.49 2.72 8.93
C GLY A 128 -11.69 3.51 7.64
N ALA A 129 -11.40 2.94 6.47
CA ALA A 129 -11.68 3.57 5.19
C ALA A 129 -13.17 3.49 4.82
N ASP A 130 -13.62 4.45 3.99
CA ASP A 130 -14.86 4.36 3.23
C ASP A 130 -14.60 3.50 1.98
N VAL A 131 -15.14 2.28 1.97
CA VAL A 131 -14.80 1.27 0.96
C VAL A 131 -15.99 1.03 0.04
N THR A 132 -15.73 1.09 -1.27
CA THR A 132 -16.68 0.70 -2.31
C THR A 132 -16.11 -0.43 -3.16
N ILE A 133 -16.87 -1.51 -3.33
CA ILE A 133 -16.51 -2.63 -4.22
C ILE A 133 -17.35 -2.54 -5.49
N LEU A 134 -16.68 -2.51 -6.64
CA LEU A 134 -17.31 -2.58 -7.94
C LEU A 134 -17.31 -4.03 -8.44
N GLU A 135 -18.50 -4.59 -8.69
CA GLU A 135 -18.68 -5.98 -9.13
C GLU A 135 -19.73 -6.05 -10.25
N VAL A 136 -19.61 -7.00 -11.17
CA VAL A 136 -20.56 -7.22 -12.26
C VAL A 136 -21.58 -8.34 -11.95
N ASP A 137 -21.23 -9.24 -11.05
CA ASP A 137 -22.09 -10.35 -10.64
C ASP A 137 -22.99 -9.91 -9.48
N VAL A 138 -24.30 -9.80 -9.75
CA VAL A 138 -25.29 -9.37 -8.77
C VAL A 138 -25.43 -10.33 -7.58
N GLU A 139 -25.28 -11.63 -7.79
CA GLU A 139 -25.31 -12.60 -6.70
C GLU A 139 -24.08 -12.44 -5.81
N ARG A 140 -22.93 -12.16 -6.42
CA ARG A 140 -21.71 -11.83 -5.68
C ARG A 140 -21.86 -10.54 -4.87
N MET A 141 -22.48 -9.51 -5.43
CA MET A 141 -22.78 -8.26 -4.71
C MET A 141 -23.65 -8.53 -3.47
N ARG A 142 -24.74 -9.32 -3.62
CA ARG A 142 -25.58 -9.71 -2.47
C ARG A 142 -24.80 -10.45 -1.38
N PHE A 143 -23.91 -11.35 -1.79
CA PHE A 143 -23.03 -12.05 -0.85
C PHE A 143 -22.10 -11.07 -0.11
N LEU A 144 -21.53 -10.09 -0.83
CA LEU A 144 -20.65 -9.09 -0.26
C LEU A 144 -21.39 -8.19 0.73
N ASP A 145 -22.59 -7.72 0.40
CA ASP A 145 -23.43 -6.88 1.28
C ASP A 145 -23.77 -7.59 2.59
N ILE A 146 -24.01 -8.92 2.55
CA ILE A 146 -24.28 -9.72 3.75
C ILE A 146 -23.02 -9.98 4.56
N THR A 147 -21.87 -10.14 3.87
CA THR A 147 -20.63 -10.62 4.52
C THR A 147 -19.74 -9.47 4.99
N LEU A 148 -19.86 -8.31 4.35
CA LEU A 148 -18.98 -7.15 4.56
C LEU A 148 -19.81 -5.86 4.75
N HIS A 149 -20.49 -5.76 5.90
CA HIS A 149 -21.36 -4.62 6.25
C HIS A 149 -20.64 -3.26 6.32
N THR A 150 -19.31 -3.25 6.26
CA THR A 150 -18.46 -2.06 6.34
C THR A 150 -18.00 -1.54 4.98
N ALA A 151 -18.49 -2.14 3.90
CA ALA A 151 -18.22 -1.69 2.54
C ALA A 151 -19.53 -1.57 1.75
N HIS A 152 -19.55 -0.68 0.76
CA HIS A 152 -20.64 -0.53 -0.17
C HIS A 152 -20.36 -1.34 -1.43
N THR A 153 -21.39 -1.88 -2.07
CA THR A 153 -21.26 -2.49 -3.39
C THR A 153 -21.96 -1.64 -4.46
N LEU A 154 -21.31 -1.52 -5.60
CA LEU A 154 -21.88 -0.88 -6.79
C LEU A 154 -21.66 -1.77 -8.01
N TYR A 155 -22.57 -1.66 -8.99
CA TYR A 155 -22.38 -2.33 -10.25
C TYR A 155 -21.19 -1.71 -11.01
N SER A 156 -20.31 -2.58 -11.50
CA SER A 156 -19.09 -2.15 -12.20
C SER A 156 -19.40 -1.73 -13.63
N ASP A 157 -19.58 -0.44 -13.84
CA ASP A 157 -19.72 0.18 -15.15
C ASP A 157 -18.88 1.46 -15.27
N HIS A 158 -18.82 1.99 -16.48
CA HIS A 158 -18.05 3.20 -16.77
C HIS A 158 -18.56 4.44 -16.02
N ALA A 159 -19.88 4.58 -15.84
CA ALA A 159 -20.47 5.75 -15.20
C ALA A 159 -20.12 5.81 -13.71
N HIS A 160 -20.29 4.71 -12.98
CA HIS A 160 -19.91 4.62 -11.57
C HIS A 160 -18.40 4.81 -11.36
N LEU A 161 -17.56 4.26 -12.27
CA LEU A 161 -16.13 4.50 -12.22
C LEU A 161 -15.79 5.99 -12.35
N MET A 162 -16.34 6.67 -13.34
CA MET A 162 -16.08 8.10 -13.55
C MET A 162 -16.61 9.00 -12.43
N GLU A 163 -17.66 8.59 -11.73
CA GLU A 163 -18.19 9.29 -10.55
C GLU A 163 -17.27 9.15 -9.34
N LEU A 164 -16.70 7.96 -9.13
CA LEU A 164 -15.88 7.66 -7.97
C LEU A 164 -14.44 8.19 -8.10
N LEU A 165 -13.81 8.02 -9.27
CA LEU A 165 -12.38 8.26 -9.49
C LEU A 165 -11.85 9.63 -9.03
N PRO A 166 -12.58 10.76 -9.21
CA PRO A 166 -12.08 12.06 -8.75
C PRO A 166 -11.89 12.18 -7.24
N ASN A 167 -12.53 11.29 -6.47
CA ASN A 167 -12.51 11.32 -5.01
C ASN A 167 -11.79 10.12 -4.36
N VAL A 168 -11.22 9.22 -5.16
CA VAL A 168 -10.56 8.00 -4.67
C VAL A 168 -9.15 8.32 -4.18
N ASP A 169 -8.80 7.81 -3.00
CA ASP A 169 -7.44 7.85 -2.45
C ASP A 169 -6.65 6.61 -2.87
N LEU A 170 -7.31 5.43 -2.84
CA LEU A 170 -6.70 4.15 -3.21
C LEU A 170 -7.65 3.36 -4.10
N LEU A 171 -7.19 3.04 -5.31
CA LEU A 171 -7.87 2.16 -6.27
C LEU A 171 -7.17 0.80 -6.29
N ILE A 172 -7.90 -0.27 -6.00
CA ILE A 172 -7.38 -1.63 -5.98
C ILE A 172 -7.98 -2.44 -7.11
N GLY A 173 -7.16 -2.88 -8.05
CA GLY A 173 -7.53 -3.77 -9.15
C GLY A 173 -7.41 -5.23 -8.73
N ALA A 174 -8.54 -5.91 -8.51
CA ALA A 174 -8.61 -7.31 -8.07
C ALA A 174 -9.48 -8.17 -8.99
N VAL A 175 -9.55 -7.79 -10.27
CA VAL A 175 -10.35 -8.51 -11.28
C VAL A 175 -9.60 -9.74 -11.77
N LEU A 176 -10.26 -10.88 -11.68
CA LEU A 176 -9.78 -12.15 -12.19
C LEU A 176 -10.78 -12.70 -13.21
N VAL A 177 -10.32 -12.99 -14.43
CA VAL A 177 -11.08 -13.76 -15.42
C VAL A 177 -10.38 -15.11 -15.61
N PRO A 178 -10.96 -16.21 -15.14
CA PRO A 178 -10.33 -17.53 -15.25
C PRO A 178 -10.00 -17.87 -16.70
N GLY A 179 -8.73 -18.20 -16.98
CA GLY A 179 -8.27 -18.60 -18.32
C GLY A 179 -8.14 -17.47 -19.35
N ALA A 180 -8.32 -16.20 -18.95
CA ALA A 180 -8.19 -15.05 -19.83
C ALA A 180 -7.33 -13.94 -19.19
N LYS A 181 -6.89 -12.98 -20.01
CA LYS A 181 -6.24 -11.76 -19.49
C LYS A 181 -7.27 -10.91 -18.74
N ALA A 182 -6.83 -10.21 -17.71
CA ALA A 182 -7.65 -9.23 -17.02
C ALA A 182 -8.12 -8.14 -18.02
N PRO A 183 -9.40 -7.76 -18.01
CA PRO A 183 -9.89 -6.68 -18.86
C PRO A 183 -9.28 -5.33 -18.41
N LYS A 184 -8.95 -4.47 -19.37
CA LYS A 184 -8.47 -3.11 -19.08
C LYS A 184 -9.66 -2.22 -18.71
N LEU A 185 -10.02 -2.20 -17.43
CA LEU A 185 -11.14 -1.43 -16.90
C LEU A 185 -10.81 0.05 -16.70
N ILE A 186 -9.53 0.33 -16.40
CA ILE A 186 -9.06 1.69 -16.11
C ILE A 186 -8.19 2.20 -17.25
N THR A 187 -8.71 3.20 -17.96
CA THR A 187 -8.00 3.86 -19.06
C THR A 187 -7.03 4.93 -18.54
N ARG A 188 -6.11 5.40 -19.41
CA ARG A 188 -5.24 6.55 -19.09
C ARG A 188 -6.02 7.82 -18.80
N GLU A 189 -7.15 8.02 -19.46
CA GLU A 189 -8.03 9.17 -19.25
C GLU A 189 -8.66 9.11 -17.86
N MET A 190 -9.16 7.94 -17.46
CA MET A 190 -9.69 7.71 -16.12
C MET A 190 -8.65 7.97 -15.02
N LEU A 191 -7.40 7.54 -15.21
CA LEU A 191 -6.32 7.81 -14.26
C LEU A 191 -6.02 9.31 -14.11
N ARG A 192 -6.21 10.11 -15.18
CA ARG A 192 -6.07 11.57 -15.11
C ARG A 192 -7.21 12.26 -14.35
N ALA A 193 -8.35 11.61 -14.19
CA ALA A 193 -9.46 12.11 -13.39
C ALA A 193 -9.22 11.92 -11.88
N MET A 194 -8.29 11.05 -11.49
CA MET A 194 -7.90 10.87 -10.10
C MET A 194 -7.11 12.09 -9.61
N ARG A 195 -7.28 12.42 -8.34
CA ARG A 195 -6.53 13.54 -7.75
C ARG A 195 -5.05 13.20 -7.55
N PRO A 196 -4.17 14.21 -7.58
CA PRO A 196 -2.75 14.01 -7.28
C PRO A 196 -2.56 13.37 -5.89
N GLY A 197 -1.67 12.38 -5.80
CA GLY A 197 -1.43 11.64 -4.56
C GLY A 197 -2.29 10.39 -4.38
N SER A 198 -3.29 10.15 -5.25
CA SER A 198 -4.03 8.87 -5.25
C SER A 198 -3.12 7.71 -5.67
N VAL A 199 -3.38 6.55 -5.08
CA VAL A 199 -2.61 5.32 -5.32
C VAL A 199 -3.43 4.33 -6.13
N VAL A 200 -2.79 3.62 -7.07
CA VAL A 200 -3.39 2.50 -7.80
C VAL A 200 -2.57 1.25 -7.51
N GLU A 201 -3.21 0.25 -6.93
CA GLU A 201 -2.65 -1.08 -6.69
C GLU A 201 -3.33 -2.09 -7.62
N ASP A 202 -2.59 -2.72 -8.52
CA ASP A 202 -3.14 -3.66 -9.49
C ASP A 202 -2.71 -5.09 -9.15
N ILE A 203 -3.51 -5.80 -8.36
CA ILE A 203 -3.26 -7.19 -7.96
C ILE A 203 -3.37 -8.14 -9.17
N ALA A 204 -4.11 -7.74 -10.22
CA ALA A 204 -4.28 -8.52 -11.44
C ALA A 204 -3.10 -8.44 -12.41
N ILE A 205 -1.96 -7.88 -11.99
CA ILE A 205 -0.79 -7.58 -12.85
C ILE A 205 -0.22 -8.82 -13.53
N ASP A 206 -0.19 -9.97 -12.85
CA ASP A 206 0.24 -11.27 -13.39
C ASP A 206 -0.61 -11.76 -14.56
N GLN A 207 -1.85 -11.29 -14.67
CA GLN A 207 -2.78 -11.55 -15.78
C GLN A 207 -2.89 -10.38 -16.76
N GLY A 208 -1.91 -9.50 -16.75
CA GLY A 208 -1.82 -8.34 -17.64
C GLY A 208 -2.33 -7.04 -17.02
N GLY A 209 -2.88 -7.07 -15.80
CA GLY A 209 -3.37 -5.90 -15.07
C GLY A 209 -4.69 -5.35 -15.59
N CYS A 210 -5.46 -4.69 -14.72
CA CYS A 210 -6.76 -4.08 -15.05
C CYS A 210 -6.67 -2.60 -15.48
N ALA A 211 -5.53 -1.94 -15.29
CA ALA A 211 -5.28 -0.59 -15.81
C ALA A 211 -4.42 -0.62 -17.07
N GLU A 212 -4.64 0.32 -17.98
CA GLU A 212 -3.85 0.43 -19.23
C GLU A 212 -2.37 0.69 -18.97
N THR A 213 -2.06 1.36 -17.86
CA THR A 213 -0.69 1.71 -17.47
C THR A 213 0.01 0.63 -16.66
N SER A 214 -0.71 -0.39 -16.20
CA SER A 214 -0.13 -1.47 -15.39
C SER A 214 0.92 -2.26 -16.17
N ARG A 215 2.08 -2.43 -15.56
CA ARG A 215 3.20 -3.20 -16.10
C ARG A 215 3.74 -4.11 -15.00
N PRO A 216 4.10 -5.37 -15.34
CA PRO A 216 4.83 -6.20 -14.40
C PRO A 216 6.16 -5.51 -14.05
N THR A 217 6.43 -5.35 -12.76
CA THR A 217 7.73 -4.86 -12.30
C THR A 217 8.58 -6.08 -11.96
N THR A 218 9.56 -6.38 -12.80
CA THR A 218 10.57 -7.40 -12.51
C THR A 218 11.77 -6.70 -11.90
N HIS A 219 12.15 -7.13 -10.72
CA HIS A 219 13.43 -6.76 -10.13
C HIS A 219 14.51 -7.66 -10.75
N ASN A 220 15.17 -7.18 -11.80
CA ASN A 220 16.38 -7.79 -12.37
C ASN A 220 17.59 -7.06 -11.82
#